data_0cdfa3d43f5d4a27cd40dae8f6ce19d0
#
_entry.id   0cdfa3d43f5d4a27cd40dae8f6ce19d0
#
_cell.length_a   1.000
_cell.length_b   1.000
_cell.length_c   1.000
_cell.angle_alpha   90.00
_cell.angle_beta   90.00
_cell.angle_gamma   90.00
#
_symmetry.space_group_name_H-M   'P 1'
#
loop_
_entity.id
_entity.type
_entity.pdbx_description
1 polymer ?
#
loop_
_entity_poly.entity_id
_entity_poly.type
_entity_poly.pdbx_seq_one_letter_code
_entity_poly.pdbx_strand_id
1 'polypeptide(L)'
;NWLKEKYIADYPIVYWYFVVAFWTGCRPSEIIALTWQDVDFLNKQIYINKGRVNGVQQETTKTNKARFVDLNDFAFEAFQQLRLLTYLKYEHVFICDETGKEFTTQKSLSEKFVASLKANGIRYRPAYNTRHTYATVCLMNGLNPVYVASQLGHSLVMLMKRYAKWINSDKNKEEIAKISNSAKIVPKKKGIKLCI
;
A
#
# COMPACT_ATOMS: atom_id res chain seq x y z
N ASN A 1 -10.88 2.97 -16.05
CA ASN A 1 -11.32 1.57 -15.89
C ASN A 1 -10.74 0.58 -16.91
N TRP A 2 -9.85 1.03 -17.78
CA TRP A 2 -9.24 0.20 -18.81
C TRP A 2 -8.52 -1.06 -18.27
N LEU A 3 -7.81 -0.95 -17.12
CA LEU A 3 -7.22 -2.14 -16.46
C LEU A 3 -8.28 -3.17 -16.09
N LYS A 4 -9.42 -2.73 -15.59
CA LYS A 4 -10.52 -3.61 -15.23
C LYS A 4 -11.07 -4.31 -16.47
N GLU A 5 -11.38 -3.55 -17.50
CA GLU A 5 -11.96 -4.07 -18.74
C GLU A 5 -11.03 -5.07 -19.44
N LYS A 6 -9.74 -4.78 -19.46
CA LYS A 6 -8.77 -5.63 -20.14
C LYS A 6 -8.34 -6.86 -19.35
N TYR A 7 -8.14 -6.73 -18.04
CA TYR A 7 -7.52 -7.82 -17.26
C TYR A 7 -8.50 -8.62 -16.43
N ILE A 8 -9.68 -8.09 -16.06
CA ILE A 8 -10.56 -8.80 -15.13
C ILE A 8 -11.11 -10.11 -15.70
N ALA A 9 -11.27 -10.21 -17.02
CA ALA A 9 -11.75 -11.42 -17.67
C ALA A 9 -10.65 -12.47 -17.86
N ASP A 10 -9.49 -12.05 -18.39
CA ASP A 10 -8.42 -12.98 -18.80
C ASP A 10 -7.35 -13.19 -17.72
N TYR A 11 -7.10 -12.16 -16.91
CA TYR A 11 -6.04 -12.13 -15.90
C TYR A 11 -6.52 -11.50 -14.60
N PRO A 12 -7.54 -12.06 -13.94
CA PRO A 12 -8.14 -11.44 -12.76
C PRO A 12 -7.15 -11.26 -11.59
N ILE A 13 -6.22 -12.20 -11.41
CA ILE A 13 -5.23 -12.11 -10.35
C ILE A 13 -4.26 -10.95 -10.60
N VAL A 14 -3.85 -10.70 -11.86
CA VAL A 14 -3.03 -9.54 -12.24
C VAL A 14 -3.77 -8.23 -11.98
N TYR A 15 -5.06 -8.15 -12.30
CA TYR A 15 -5.87 -6.97 -12.01
C TYR A 15 -5.87 -6.66 -10.50
N TRP A 16 -6.22 -7.64 -9.67
CA TRP A 16 -6.29 -7.47 -8.23
C TRP A 16 -4.92 -7.24 -7.59
N TYR A 17 -3.86 -7.81 -8.17
CA TYR A 17 -2.49 -7.47 -7.75
C TYR A 17 -2.22 -5.97 -7.86
N PHE A 18 -2.59 -5.32 -8.97
CA PHE A 18 -2.39 -3.88 -9.11
C PHE A 18 -3.28 -3.06 -8.19
N VAL A 19 -4.51 -3.49 -7.94
CA VAL A 19 -5.36 -2.84 -6.93
C VAL A 19 -4.66 -2.87 -5.57
N VAL A 20 -4.20 -4.03 -5.13
CA VAL A 20 -3.45 -4.16 -3.86
C VAL A 20 -2.18 -3.30 -3.88
N ALA A 21 -1.40 -3.32 -4.96
CA ALA A 21 -0.16 -2.55 -5.06
C ALA A 21 -0.39 -1.03 -4.95
N PHE A 22 -1.46 -0.50 -5.55
CA PHE A 22 -1.82 0.91 -5.48
C PHE A 22 -2.36 1.32 -4.10
N TRP A 23 -3.15 0.46 -3.44
CA TRP A 23 -3.87 0.81 -2.23
C TRP A 23 -3.19 0.40 -0.92
N THR A 24 -2.07 -0.35 -1.00
CA THR A 24 -1.25 -0.70 0.17
C THR A 24 0.14 -0.09 0.13
N GLY A 25 0.64 0.23 -1.07
CA GLY A 25 2.01 0.68 -1.28
C GLY A 25 3.07 -0.37 -0.90
N CYS A 26 2.72 -1.63 -0.72
CA CYS A 26 3.66 -2.71 -0.48
C CYS A 26 4.66 -2.86 -1.62
N ARG A 27 5.86 -3.40 -1.33
CA ARG A 27 6.84 -3.70 -2.37
C ARG A 27 6.33 -4.85 -3.24
N PRO A 28 6.61 -4.85 -4.54
CA PRO A 28 6.23 -5.96 -5.43
C PRO A 28 6.68 -7.33 -4.92
N SER A 29 7.89 -7.42 -4.36
CA SER A 29 8.43 -8.64 -3.77
C SER A 29 7.68 -9.10 -2.51
N GLU A 30 7.15 -8.16 -1.75
CA GLU A 30 6.31 -8.43 -0.56
C GLU A 30 4.95 -8.97 -0.99
N ILE A 31 4.31 -8.33 -1.99
CA ILE A 31 2.98 -8.72 -2.46
C ILE A 31 2.98 -10.14 -3.04
N ILE A 32 3.93 -10.48 -3.92
CA ILE A 32 3.99 -11.83 -4.54
C ILE A 32 4.35 -12.94 -3.53
N ALA A 33 4.86 -12.59 -2.37
CA ALA A 33 5.20 -13.54 -1.30
C ALA A 33 4.04 -13.78 -0.33
N LEU A 34 2.95 -13.03 -0.41
CA LEU A 34 1.81 -13.17 0.50
C LEU A 34 1.16 -14.55 0.39
N THR A 35 0.94 -15.14 1.54
CA THR A 35 0.12 -16.34 1.71
C THR A 35 -1.21 -15.97 2.37
N TRP A 36 -2.18 -16.85 2.33
CA TRP A 36 -3.47 -16.61 2.95
C TRP A 36 -3.41 -16.52 4.47
N GLN A 37 -2.36 -17.08 5.09
CA GLN A 37 -2.09 -16.95 6.53
C GLN A 37 -1.67 -15.52 6.93
N ASP A 38 -1.18 -14.75 5.97
CA ASP A 38 -0.78 -13.35 6.20
C ASP A 38 -1.97 -12.37 6.11
N VAL A 39 -3.17 -12.82 5.74
CA VAL A 39 -4.34 -11.96 5.53
C VAL A 39 -5.31 -12.07 6.71
N ASP A 40 -5.41 -11.00 7.48
CA ASP A 40 -6.37 -10.87 8.57
C ASP A 40 -7.63 -10.14 8.10
N PHE A 41 -8.66 -10.92 7.79
CA PHE A 41 -9.96 -10.37 7.35
C PHE A 41 -10.75 -9.72 8.48
N LEU A 42 -10.51 -10.10 9.74
CA LEU A 42 -11.22 -9.55 10.89
C LEU A 42 -10.75 -8.12 11.16
N ASN A 43 -9.44 -7.93 11.22
CA ASN A 43 -8.83 -6.63 11.49
C ASN A 43 -8.58 -5.81 10.21
N LYS A 44 -8.91 -6.34 9.02
CA LYS A 44 -8.61 -5.74 7.71
C LYS A 44 -7.14 -5.35 7.57
N GLN A 45 -6.25 -6.29 7.80
CA GLN A 45 -4.80 -6.09 7.75
C GLN A 45 -4.11 -7.22 6.99
N ILE A 46 -2.91 -6.94 6.48
CA ILE A 46 -1.97 -7.96 6.00
C ILE A 46 -0.67 -7.89 6.78
N TYR A 47 -0.09 -9.05 7.05
CA TYR A 47 1.18 -9.17 7.74
C TYR A 47 2.32 -9.32 6.73
N ILE A 48 3.18 -8.33 6.66
CA ILE A 48 4.33 -8.30 5.76
C ILE A 48 5.57 -8.70 6.56
N ASN A 49 5.97 -9.95 6.43
CA ASN A 49 7.13 -10.54 7.12
C ASN A 49 8.15 -11.17 6.17
N LYS A 50 7.81 -11.30 4.89
CA LYS A 50 8.62 -11.97 3.87
C LYS A 50 8.58 -11.25 2.54
N GLY A 51 9.49 -11.60 1.67
CA GLY A 51 9.51 -11.14 0.28
C GLY A 51 10.10 -12.21 -0.62
N ARG A 52 9.79 -12.15 -1.92
CA ARG A 52 10.31 -13.09 -2.92
C ARG A 52 11.15 -12.35 -3.95
N VAL A 53 12.39 -12.78 -4.11
CA VAL A 53 13.33 -12.20 -5.08
C VAL A 53 13.98 -13.34 -5.85
N ASN A 54 13.89 -13.32 -7.17
CA ASN A 54 14.46 -14.36 -8.07
C ASN A 54 14.06 -15.80 -7.68
N GLY A 55 12.78 -15.99 -7.30
CA GLY A 55 12.26 -17.30 -6.90
C GLY A 55 12.60 -17.74 -5.48
N VAL A 56 13.49 -17.02 -4.80
CA VAL A 56 13.88 -17.33 -3.43
C VAL A 56 13.04 -16.51 -2.46
N GLN A 57 12.34 -17.20 -1.57
CA GLN A 57 11.64 -16.56 -0.45
C GLN A 57 12.67 -16.12 0.59
N GLN A 58 12.60 -14.87 0.98
CA GLN A 58 13.39 -14.29 2.05
C GLN A 58 12.47 -14.01 3.23
N GLU A 59 12.72 -14.64 4.35
CA GLU A 59 11.93 -14.50 5.58
C GLU A 59 12.07 -13.13 6.26
N THR A 60 13.01 -12.32 5.77
CA THR A 60 13.20 -10.96 6.26
C THR A 60 13.03 -9.98 5.11
N THR A 61 12.20 -8.97 5.31
CA THR A 61 12.13 -7.84 4.39
C THR A 61 13.49 -7.12 4.37
N LYS A 62 13.83 -6.44 3.26
CA LYS A 62 15.09 -5.71 3.09
C LYS A 62 15.46 -4.76 4.27
N THR A 63 14.50 -4.43 5.12
CA THR A 63 14.65 -3.61 6.32
C THR A 63 14.58 -4.40 7.63
N ASN A 64 14.53 -5.73 7.58
CA ASN A 64 14.43 -6.65 8.73
C ASN A 64 13.29 -6.33 9.72
N LYS A 65 12.22 -5.67 9.28
CA LYS A 65 11.08 -5.32 10.14
C LYS A 65 9.79 -5.81 9.50
N ALA A 66 9.22 -6.82 10.14
CA ALA A 66 7.85 -7.23 9.87
C ALA A 66 6.88 -6.10 10.29
N ARG A 67 5.75 -6.00 9.59
CA ARG A 67 4.73 -5.00 9.89
C ARG A 67 3.34 -5.45 9.48
N PHE A 68 2.35 -4.90 10.13
CA PHE A 68 0.97 -4.93 9.65
C PHE A 68 0.72 -3.75 8.71
N VAL A 69 -0.01 -4.00 7.65
CA VAL A 69 -0.47 -2.97 6.70
C VAL A 69 -1.98 -2.98 6.68
N ASP A 70 -2.58 -1.85 6.99
CA ASP A 70 -4.03 -1.68 7.03
C ASP A 70 -4.60 -1.67 5.61
N LEU A 71 -5.76 -2.31 5.44
CA LEU A 71 -6.47 -2.39 4.18
C LEU A 71 -7.62 -1.39 4.19
N ASN A 72 -7.59 -0.42 3.29
CA ASN A 72 -8.76 0.38 2.98
C ASN A 72 -9.80 -0.47 2.21
N ASP A 73 -10.99 0.07 2.01
CA ASP A 73 -12.07 -0.71 1.40
C ASP A 73 -11.72 -1.26 0.02
N PHE A 74 -10.97 -0.54 -0.81
CA PHE A 74 -10.53 -1.01 -2.14
C PHE A 74 -9.54 -2.18 -2.06
N ALA A 75 -8.56 -2.09 -1.16
CA ALA A 75 -7.61 -3.19 -0.94
C ALA A 75 -8.31 -4.39 -0.29
N PHE A 76 -9.22 -4.16 0.63
CA PHE A 76 -9.99 -5.20 1.29
C PHE A 76 -10.88 -5.94 0.28
N GLU A 77 -11.61 -5.22 -0.57
CA GLU A 77 -12.39 -5.80 -1.67
C GLU A 77 -11.50 -6.67 -2.57
N ALA A 78 -10.29 -6.20 -2.92
CA ALA A 78 -9.37 -6.98 -3.73
C ALA A 78 -9.03 -8.32 -3.08
N PHE A 79 -8.77 -8.36 -1.76
CA PHE A 79 -8.51 -9.62 -1.05
C PHE A 79 -9.76 -10.51 -0.98
N GLN A 80 -10.96 -9.94 -0.87
CA GLN A 80 -12.20 -10.72 -0.93
C GLN A 80 -12.36 -11.40 -2.30
N GLN A 81 -12.10 -10.70 -3.40
CA GLN A 81 -12.16 -11.26 -4.75
C GLN A 81 -11.07 -12.30 -4.99
N LEU A 82 -9.84 -12.04 -4.57
CA LEU A 82 -8.74 -13.01 -4.63
C LEU A 82 -9.05 -14.27 -3.84
N ARG A 83 -9.75 -14.16 -2.70
CA ARG A 83 -10.17 -15.29 -1.90
C ARG A 83 -11.04 -16.26 -2.70
N LEU A 84 -11.96 -15.75 -3.52
CA LEU A 84 -12.80 -16.59 -4.38
C LEU A 84 -12.00 -17.32 -5.46
N LEU A 85 -10.87 -16.76 -5.88
CA LEU A 85 -10.05 -17.28 -6.96
C LEU A 85 -9.01 -18.30 -6.47
N THR A 86 -8.38 -18.06 -5.32
CA THR A 86 -7.14 -18.79 -4.93
C THR A 86 -7.16 -19.44 -3.56
N TYR A 87 -8.00 -19.02 -2.60
CA TYR A 87 -7.94 -19.43 -1.19
C TYR A 87 -8.03 -20.95 -0.97
N LEU A 88 -8.94 -21.65 -1.66
CA LEU A 88 -9.11 -23.08 -1.47
C LEU A 88 -8.17 -23.95 -2.34
N LYS A 89 -7.43 -23.32 -3.22
CA LYS A 89 -6.61 -24.01 -4.23
C LYS A 89 -5.12 -23.87 -3.98
N TYR A 90 -4.70 -22.77 -3.36
CA TYR A 90 -3.30 -22.39 -3.27
C TYR A 90 -2.98 -21.80 -1.90
N GLU A 91 -1.77 -22.00 -1.43
CA GLU A 91 -1.25 -21.34 -0.23
C GLU A 91 -1.03 -19.83 -0.45
N HIS A 92 -0.51 -19.48 -1.63
CA HIS A 92 -0.21 -18.10 -2.00
C HIS A 92 -1.46 -17.36 -2.50
N VAL A 93 -1.55 -16.08 -2.13
CA VAL A 93 -2.63 -15.19 -2.57
C VAL A 93 -2.55 -14.93 -4.08
N PHE A 94 -1.33 -14.66 -4.57
CA PHE A 94 -1.09 -14.29 -5.96
C PHE A 94 -0.46 -15.43 -6.73
N ILE A 95 -1.22 -15.96 -7.66
CA ILE A 95 -0.85 -17.04 -8.56
C ILE A 95 -0.88 -16.50 -9.99
N CYS A 96 0.04 -16.94 -10.84
CA CYS A 96 0.06 -16.56 -12.24
C CYS A 96 -1.14 -17.16 -12.95
N ASP A 97 -2.01 -16.31 -13.51
CA ASP A 97 -3.22 -16.71 -14.21
C ASP A 97 -2.93 -17.71 -15.36
N GLU A 98 -1.78 -17.55 -16.04
CA GLU A 98 -1.41 -18.34 -17.22
C GLU A 98 -0.88 -19.74 -16.86
N THR A 99 -0.19 -19.87 -15.75
CA THR A 99 0.54 -21.11 -15.39
C THR A 99 -0.03 -21.84 -14.19
N GLY A 100 -0.90 -21.19 -13.41
CA GLY A 100 -1.39 -21.72 -12.13
C GLY A 100 -0.29 -21.87 -11.06
N LYS A 101 0.88 -21.28 -11.27
CA LYS A 101 2.02 -21.35 -10.35
C LYS A 101 2.25 -20.00 -9.67
N GLU A 102 2.93 -20.04 -8.55
CA GLU A 102 3.35 -18.81 -7.86
C GLU A 102 4.28 -17.95 -8.72
N PHE A 103 4.20 -16.64 -8.52
CA PHE A 103 5.14 -15.72 -9.15
C PHE A 103 6.53 -15.89 -8.55
N THR A 104 7.50 -16.28 -9.36
CA THR A 104 8.91 -16.35 -8.96
C THR A 104 9.57 -14.97 -8.96
N THR A 105 9.12 -14.09 -9.85
CA THR A 105 9.60 -12.70 -9.98
C THR A 105 8.45 -11.77 -10.32
N GLN A 106 8.65 -10.48 -10.10
CA GLN A 106 7.71 -9.44 -10.52
C GLN A 106 7.81 -9.05 -12.00
N LYS A 107 8.66 -9.73 -12.80
CA LYS A 107 8.96 -9.32 -14.18
C LYS A 107 7.72 -9.29 -15.07
N SER A 108 6.97 -10.40 -15.11
CA SER A 108 5.74 -10.49 -15.93
C SER A 108 4.69 -9.46 -15.51
N LEU A 109 4.53 -9.21 -14.21
CA LEU A 109 3.64 -8.16 -13.70
C LEU A 109 4.10 -6.77 -14.15
N SER A 110 5.41 -6.49 -14.09
CA SER A 110 5.96 -5.22 -14.56
C SER A 110 5.77 -5.02 -16.07
N GLU A 111 5.94 -6.07 -16.86
CA GLU A 111 5.70 -6.04 -18.31
C GLU A 111 4.23 -5.74 -18.64
N LYS A 112 3.29 -6.42 -17.97
CA LYS A 112 1.84 -6.16 -18.11
C LYS A 112 1.49 -4.72 -17.69
N PHE A 113 2.10 -4.19 -16.62
CA PHE A 113 1.92 -2.80 -16.20
C PHE A 113 2.39 -1.81 -17.26
N VAL A 114 3.62 -1.99 -17.77
CA VAL A 114 4.17 -1.11 -18.81
C VAL A 114 3.35 -1.16 -20.11
N ALA A 115 2.92 -2.36 -20.52
CA ALA A 115 2.03 -2.52 -21.66
C ALA A 115 0.71 -1.76 -21.46
N SER A 116 0.17 -1.80 -20.25
CA SER A 116 -1.05 -1.06 -19.88
C SER A 116 -0.88 0.46 -19.95
N LEU A 117 0.25 0.99 -19.47
CA LEU A 117 0.56 2.41 -19.57
C LEU A 117 0.66 2.85 -21.03
N LYS A 118 1.39 2.08 -21.85
CA LYS A 118 1.57 2.36 -23.29
C LYS A 118 0.22 2.38 -24.02
N ALA A 119 -0.64 1.40 -23.78
CA ALA A 119 -1.95 1.31 -24.41
C ALA A 119 -2.87 2.49 -24.07
N ASN A 120 -2.64 3.17 -22.95
CA ASN A 120 -3.41 4.34 -22.51
C ASN A 120 -2.67 5.69 -22.79
N GLY A 121 -1.62 5.69 -23.58
CA GLY A 121 -0.86 6.91 -23.86
C GLY A 121 -0.17 7.52 -22.63
N ILE A 122 -0.02 6.74 -21.56
CA ILE A 122 0.62 7.20 -20.34
C ILE A 122 2.13 6.97 -20.47
N ARG A 123 2.93 7.98 -20.09
CA ARG A 123 4.38 7.87 -20.13
C ARG A 123 4.87 6.71 -19.28
N TYR A 124 5.96 6.09 -19.68
CA TYR A 124 6.60 5.00 -18.98
C TYR A 124 6.78 5.27 -17.48
N ARG A 125 6.41 4.28 -16.66
CA ARG A 125 6.64 4.21 -15.24
C ARG A 125 6.98 2.77 -14.86
N PRO A 126 8.01 2.49 -14.06
CA PRO A 126 8.19 1.16 -13.48
C PRO A 126 7.04 0.83 -12.52
N ALA A 127 6.67 -0.45 -12.42
CA ALA A 127 5.59 -0.90 -11.55
C ALA A 127 5.79 -0.52 -10.07
N TYR A 128 7.05 -0.34 -9.63
CA TYR A 128 7.38 0.16 -8.30
C TYR A 128 6.78 1.55 -8.00
N ASN A 129 6.41 2.32 -9.02
CA ASN A 129 5.81 3.63 -8.84
C ASN A 129 4.40 3.59 -8.22
N THR A 130 3.73 2.43 -8.19
CA THR A 130 2.49 2.25 -7.41
C THR A 130 2.70 2.64 -5.95
N ARG A 131 3.83 2.23 -5.38
CA ARG A 131 4.22 2.57 -4.00
C ARG A 131 4.51 4.08 -3.82
N HIS A 132 5.14 4.72 -4.80
CA HIS A 132 5.33 6.17 -4.77
C HIS A 132 4.00 6.91 -4.84
N THR A 133 3.09 6.43 -5.68
CA THR A 133 1.73 6.97 -5.79
C THR A 133 0.99 6.86 -4.46
N TYR A 134 1.00 5.70 -3.82
CA TYR A 134 0.40 5.51 -2.50
C TYR A 134 0.95 6.51 -1.48
N ALA A 135 2.28 6.62 -1.36
CA ALA A 135 2.91 7.52 -0.42
C ALA A 135 2.51 8.99 -0.66
N THR A 136 2.53 9.44 -1.91
CA THR A 136 2.16 10.82 -2.25
C THR A 136 0.69 11.09 -2.03
N VAL A 137 -0.21 10.19 -2.43
CA VAL A 137 -1.65 10.32 -2.20
C VAL A 137 -1.97 10.38 -0.72
N CYS A 138 -1.38 9.52 0.11
CA CYS A 138 -1.58 9.56 1.56
C CYS A 138 -1.16 10.92 2.17
N LEU A 139 0.03 11.41 1.81
CA LEU A 139 0.54 12.66 2.35
C LEU A 139 -0.24 13.89 1.83
N MET A 140 -0.63 13.91 0.57
CA MET A 140 -1.47 14.98 0.00
C MET A 140 -2.86 15.03 0.64
N ASN A 141 -3.38 13.89 1.07
CA ASN A 141 -4.64 13.81 1.83
C ASN A 141 -4.46 14.09 3.34
N GLY A 142 -3.26 14.45 3.78
CA GLY A 142 -3.01 14.86 5.16
C GLY A 142 -2.91 13.69 6.16
N LEU A 143 -2.67 12.45 5.71
CA LEU A 143 -2.41 11.35 6.61
C LEU A 143 -1.14 11.61 7.41
N ASN A 144 -1.14 11.18 8.68
CA ASN A 144 0.02 11.33 9.55
C ASN A 144 1.27 10.68 8.93
N PRO A 145 2.37 11.44 8.72
CA PRO A 145 3.59 10.90 8.10
C PRO A 145 4.21 9.72 8.85
N VAL A 146 4.07 9.67 10.19
CA VAL A 146 4.55 8.54 11.00
C VAL A 146 3.77 7.28 10.66
N TYR A 147 2.44 7.39 10.54
CA TYR A 147 1.58 6.30 10.10
C TYR A 147 1.95 5.85 8.68
N VAL A 148 2.07 6.76 7.72
CA VAL A 148 2.45 6.41 6.34
C VAL A 148 3.82 5.73 6.29
N ALA A 149 4.79 6.19 7.10
CA ALA A 149 6.10 5.57 7.20
C ALA A 149 6.00 4.12 7.72
N SER A 150 5.19 3.88 8.76
CA SER A 150 4.99 2.54 9.32
C SER A 150 4.36 1.59 8.28
N GLN A 151 3.32 2.04 7.57
CA GLN A 151 2.66 1.26 6.51
C GLN A 151 3.63 0.87 5.39
N LEU A 152 4.48 1.79 5.00
CA LEU A 152 5.50 1.54 3.98
C LEU A 152 6.73 0.77 4.50
N GLY A 153 6.94 0.62 5.79
CA GLY A 153 8.18 0.09 6.35
C GLY A 153 9.38 0.99 6.01
N HIS A 154 9.18 2.31 6.10
CA HIS A 154 10.21 3.35 6.00
C HIS A 154 10.52 3.92 7.39
N SER A 155 11.74 4.43 7.59
CA SER A 155 11.95 5.40 8.67
C SER A 155 11.25 6.72 8.30
N LEU A 156 10.81 7.47 9.31
CA LEU A 156 10.22 8.80 9.10
C LEU A 156 11.18 9.72 8.32
N VAL A 157 12.47 9.67 8.64
CA VAL A 157 13.51 10.45 7.96
C VAL A 157 13.56 10.11 6.46
N MET A 158 13.51 8.82 6.11
CA MET A 158 13.48 8.40 4.71
C MET A 158 12.22 8.88 4.00
N LEU A 159 11.05 8.77 4.66
CA LEU A 159 9.79 9.25 4.10
C LEU A 159 9.86 10.75 3.83
N MET A 160 10.27 11.54 4.82
CA MET A 160 10.36 13.00 4.71
C MET A 160 11.36 13.42 3.63
N LYS A 161 12.55 12.84 3.61
CA LYS A 161 13.56 13.14 2.58
C LYS A 161 13.04 12.95 1.16
N ARG A 162 12.18 11.94 0.94
CA ARG A 162 11.68 11.59 -0.40
C ARG A 162 10.38 12.30 -0.78
N TYR A 163 9.50 12.54 0.19
CA TYR A 163 8.12 12.93 -0.07
C TYR A 163 7.68 14.25 0.59
N ALA A 164 8.54 14.94 1.37
CA ALA A 164 8.16 16.17 2.07
C ALA A 164 7.52 17.23 1.17
N LYS A 165 7.97 17.33 -0.08
CA LYS A 165 7.40 18.27 -1.08
C LYS A 165 5.91 18.04 -1.42
N TRP A 166 5.37 16.87 -1.06
CA TRP A 166 3.98 16.52 -1.28
C TRP A 166 3.11 16.75 -0.04
N ILE A 167 3.71 17.17 1.06
CA ILE A 167 2.98 17.63 2.24
C ILE A 167 2.51 19.06 1.93
N ASN A 168 1.21 19.23 1.93
CA ASN A 168 0.54 20.44 1.41
C ASN A 168 0.88 21.65 2.30
N SER A 169 1.67 22.59 1.81
CA SER A 169 1.99 23.87 2.47
C SER A 169 0.79 24.82 2.52
N ASP A 170 -0.20 24.62 1.65
CA ASP A 170 -1.36 25.51 1.53
C ASP A 170 -2.33 25.38 2.71
N LYS A 171 -2.17 24.34 3.53
CA LYS A 171 -2.97 24.08 4.74
C LYS A 171 -2.41 24.73 6.02
N ASN A 172 -1.42 25.60 5.94
CA ASN A 172 -0.81 26.21 7.13
C ASN A 172 -1.84 26.93 8.03
N LYS A 173 -2.87 27.54 7.45
CA LYS A 173 -3.98 28.15 8.21
C LYS A 173 -4.83 27.11 8.94
N GLU A 174 -5.07 25.96 8.33
CA GLU A 174 -5.80 24.85 8.94
C GLU A 174 -4.97 24.21 10.06
N GLU A 175 -3.65 24.09 9.87
CA GLU A 175 -2.75 23.54 10.87
C GLU A 175 -2.72 24.41 12.13
N ILE A 176 -2.59 25.75 12.01
CA ILE A 176 -2.62 26.63 13.16
C ILE A 176 -3.99 26.66 13.85
N ALA A 177 -5.07 26.51 13.09
CA ALA A 177 -6.42 26.42 13.65
C ALA A 177 -6.64 25.18 14.54
N LYS A 178 -5.91 24.09 14.29
CA LYS A 178 -5.95 22.89 15.15
C LYS A 178 -5.50 23.20 16.58
N ILE A 179 -4.52 24.08 16.77
CA ILE A 179 -4.04 24.50 18.08
C ILE A 179 -5.14 25.26 18.83
N SER A 180 -5.81 26.20 18.15
CA SER A 180 -6.89 26.97 18.74
C SER A 180 -8.10 26.09 19.14
N ASN A 181 -8.39 25.06 18.36
CA ASN A 181 -9.44 24.08 18.65
C ASN A 181 -9.07 23.13 19.80
N SER A 182 -7.79 22.75 19.90
CA SER A 182 -7.30 21.89 20.98
C SER A 182 -7.37 22.58 22.35
N ALA A 183 -7.20 23.88 22.42
CA ALA A 183 -7.34 24.67 23.64
C ALA A 183 -8.75 24.60 24.25
N LYS A 184 -9.77 24.29 23.45
CA LYS A 184 -11.16 24.09 23.92
C LYS A 184 -11.40 22.73 24.57
N ILE A 185 -10.50 21.76 24.33
CA ILE A 185 -10.63 20.36 24.77
C ILE A 185 -9.90 20.12 26.10
N VAL A 186 -8.96 21.00 26.48
CA VAL A 186 -8.25 20.88 27.77
C VAL A 186 -9.23 21.15 28.89
N PRO A 187 -9.54 20.19 29.80
CA PRO A 187 -10.42 20.44 30.93
C PRO A 187 -9.79 21.54 31.79
N LYS A 188 -10.55 22.58 32.07
CA LYS A 188 -10.15 23.61 33.03
C LYS A 188 -9.94 22.94 34.41
N LYS A 189 -8.72 22.53 34.75
CA LYS A 189 -8.39 22.22 36.14
C LYS A 189 -8.62 23.52 36.95
N LYS A 190 -9.57 23.48 37.91
CA LYS A 190 -9.77 24.55 38.84
C LYS A 190 -8.40 24.86 39.48
N GLY A 191 -7.86 26.04 39.20
CA GLY A 191 -6.66 26.55 39.91
C GLY A 191 -5.42 26.87 39.09
N ILE A 192 -5.38 26.65 37.76
CA ILE A 192 -4.22 27.12 36.95
C ILE A 192 -4.64 28.40 36.22
N LYS A 193 -4.15 29.56 36.70
CA LYS A 193 -4.14 30.81 35.93
C LYS A 193 -3.15 30.61 34.78
N LEU A 194 -3.63 30.51 33.54
CA LEU A 194 -2.78 30.71 32.36
C LEU A 194 -2.42 32.20 32.36
N CYS A 195 -1.14 32.51 32.58
CA CYS A 195 -0.59 33.81 32.21
C CYS A 195 -0.50 33.85 30.69
N ILE A 196 -1.33 34.68 30.10
CA ILE A 196 -1.21 35.11 28.70
C ILE A 196 -0.29 36.34 28.73
#